data_49e3859f01fbb6aa12a69b34281a2709
#
_entry.id   49e3859f01fbb6aa12a69b34281a2709
#
_cell.length_a   1.000
_cell.length_b   1.000
_cell.length_c   1.000
_cell.angle_alpha   90.00
_cell.angle_beta   90.00
_cell.angle_gamma   90.00
#
_symmetry.space_group_name_H-M   'P 1'
#
loop_
_entity.id
_entity.type
_entity.pdbx_description
1 polymer ?
#
loop_
_entity_poly.entity_id
_entity_poly.type
_entity_poly.pdbx_seq_one_letter_code
_entity_poly.pdbx_strand_id
1 'polypeptide(L)'
;MKKSISYWSFSGKNVFEAMRLAKDAGFDGIELTLDAEGDVTMETAPEKLAEIRRAAEEIGIALPSVASSLYWAYSFTSDDPEEREKAHQAAVCEIKTAKAL
;
A
#
# COMPACT_ATOMS: atom_id res chain seq x y z
N MET A 1 6.56 14.85 17.33
CA MET A 1 6.37 13.43 16.91
C MET A 1 5.53 13.39 15.65
N LYS A 2 5.95 12.60 14.67
CA LYS A 2 5.17 12.42 13.45
C LYS A 2 4.19 11.26 13.62
N LYS A 3 2.99 11.40 13.03
CA LYS A 3 1.91 10.41 13.14
C LYS A 3 1.48 9.98 11.75
N SER A 4 1.30 8.69 11.57
CA SER A 4 0.80 8.10 10.33
C SER A 4 -0.43 7.26 10.62
N ILE A 5 -1.29 7.09 9.61
CA ILE A 5 -2.51 6.29 9.70
C ILE A 5 -2.53 5.25 8.59
N SER A 6 -3.10 4.08 8.86
CA SER A 6 -3.24 3.05 7.84
C SER A 6 -4.36 3.37 6.85
N TYR A 7 -4.12 3.10 5.57
CA TYR A 7 -5.13 3.19 4.52
C TYR A 7 -6.40 2.39 4.86
N TRP A 8 -6.26 1.25 5.52
CA TRP A 8 -7.41 0.43 5.91
C TRP A 8 -8.40 1.13 6.83
N SER A 9 -8.01 2.26 7.43
CA SER A 9 -8.90 3.09 8.25
C SER A 9 -9.93 3.88 7.41
N PHE A 10 -9.76 3.93 6.10
CA PHE A 10 -10.59 4.73 5.18
C PHE A 10 -11.49 3.83 4.34
N SER A 11 -12.46 3.21 4.96
CA SER A 11 -13.40 2.30 4.28
C SER A 11 -14.13 2.98 3.11
N GLY A 12 -14.13 2.30 1.96
CA GLY A 12 -14.84 2.77 0.77
C GLY A 12 -14.20 3.96 0.05
N LYS A 13 -13.00 4.38 0.44
CA LYS A 13 -12.28 5.48 -0.20
C LYS A 13 -11.15 4.96 -1.09
N ASN A 14 -10.91 5.63 -2.23
CA ASN A 14 -9.73 5.36 -3.02
C ASN A 14 -8.49 5.99 -2.36
N VAL A 15 -7.31 5.65 -2.86
CA VAL A 15 -6.05 6.09 -2.26
C VAL A 15 -5.91 7.62 -2.28
N PHE A 16 -6.39 8.29 -3.30
CA PHE A 16 -6.28 9.75 -3.43
C PHE A 16 -7.17 10.46 -2.41
N GLU A 17 -8.41 10.00 -2.25
CA GLU A 17 -9.32 10.53 -1.23
C GLU A 17 -8.78 10.29 0.17
N ALA A 18 -8.28 9.08 0.43
CA ALA A 18 -7.71 8.72 1.73
C ALA A 18 -6.51 9.61 2.09
N MET A 19 -5.62 9.89 1.13
CA MET A 19 -4.48 10.78 1.36
C MET A 19 -4.93 12.20 1.74
N ARG A 20 -5.94 12.75 1.07
CA ARG A 20 -6.49 14.07 1.39
C ARG A 20 -7.13 14.10 2.77
N LEU A 21 -7.92 13.07 3.09
CA LEU A 21 -8.58 12.98 4.40
C LEU A 21 -7.56 12.82 5.53
N ALA A 22 -6.52 12.02 5.33
CA ALA A 22 -5.45 11.86 6.31
C ALA A 22 -4.73 13.20 6.55
N LYS A 23 -4.43 13.94 5.50
CA LYS A 23 -3.81 15.26 5.60
C LYS A 23 -4.71 16.24 6.34
N ASP A 24 -5.99 16.31 5.98
CA ASP A 24 -6.97 17.20 6.60
C ASP A 24 -7.17 16.88 8.09
N ALA A 25 -7.06 15.60 8.45
CA ALA A 25 -7.15 15.15 9.86
C ALA A 25 -5.88 15.42 10.67
N GLY A 26 -4.83 15.95 10.04
CA GLY A 26 -3.59 16.32 10.73
C GLY A 26 -2.55 15.22 10.83
N PHE A 27 -2.67 14.15 10.04
CA PHE A 27 -1.62 13.13 9.97
C PHE A 27 -0.46 13.59 9.08
N ASP A 28 0.74 13.19 9.45
CA ASP A 28 1.96 13.49 8.70
C ASP A 28 2.18 12.50 7.56
N GLY A 29 1.64 11.30 7.69
CA GLY A 29 1.78 10.23 6.70
C GLY A 29 0.59 9.30 6.65
N ILE A 30 0.53 8.51 5.60
CA ILE A 30 -0.42 7.41 5.44
C ILE A 30 0.33 6.17 4.97
N GLU A 31 0.09 5.05 5.63
CA GLU A 31 0.59 3.75 5.19
C GLU A 31 -0.35 3.22 4.11
N LEU A 32 0.16 3.05 2.90
CA LEU A 32 -0.61 2.45 1.81
C LEU A 32 -0.59 0.92 1.92
N THR A 33 -1.50 0.26 1.22
CA THR A 33 -1.68 -1.19 1.34
C THR A 33 -1.69 -1.85 -0.03
N LEU A 34 -0.92 -2.94 -0.14
CA LEU A 34 -0.90 -3.81 -1.31
C LEU A 34 -1.93 -4.92 -1.07
N ASP A 35 -3.04 -4.83 -1.76
CA ASP A 35 -4.19 -5.72 -1.56
C ASP A 35 -4.51 -6.52 -2.83
N ALA A 36 -5.42 -7.48 -2.73
CA ALA A 36 -5.88 -8.25 -3.89
C ALA A 36 -6.66 -7.39 -4.88
N GLU A 37 -7.35 -6.38 -4.37
CA GLU A 37 -8.18 -5.45 -5.15
C GLU A 37 -7.91 -4.01 -4.72
N GLY A 38 -8.26 -3.06 -5.56
CA GLY A 38 -8.13 -1.63 -5.26
C GLY A 38 -7.06 -0.94 -6.09
N ASP A 39 -6.56 0.19 -5.60
CA ASP A 39 -5.62 1.03 -6.34
C ASP A 39 -4.22 0.45 -6.42
N VAL A 40 -3.80 -0.28 -5.40
CA VAL A 40 -2.45 -0.87 -5.32
C VAL A 40 -2.56 -2.37 -5.16
N THR A 41 -2.30 -3.08 -6.24
CA THR A 41 -2.31 -4.54 -6.33
C THR A 41 -1.01 -5.03 -6.96
N MET A 42 -0.84 -6.34 -7.06
CA MET A 42 0.34 -6.90 -7.72
C MET A 42 0.37 -6.58 -9.24
N GLU A 43 -0.76 -6.24 -9.83
CA GLU A 43 -0.88 -5.88 -11.25
C GLU A 43 -0.86 -4.37 -11.49
N THR A 44 -0.73 -3.55 -10.46
CA THR A 44 -0.72 -2.09 -10.62
C THR A 44 0.48 -1.65 -11.46
N ALA A 45 0.21 -0.89 -12.52
CA ALA A 45 1.24 -0.40 -13.42
C ALA A 45 2.18 0.60 -12.73
N PRO A 46 3.47 0.65 -13.13
CA PRO A 46 4.41 1.63 -12.57
C PRO A 46 3.95 3.09 -12.72
N GLU A 47 3.22 3.40 -13.80
CA GLU A 47 2.68 4.75 -14.05
C GLU A 47 1.65 5.15 -12.99
N LYS A 48 0.85 4.19 -12.52
CA LYS A 48 -0.12 4.42 -11.45
C LYS A 48 0.57 4.69 -10.12
N LEU A 49 1.61 3.94 -9.81
CA LEU A 49 2.40 4.18 -8.60
C LEU A 49 3.08 5.56 -8.64
N ALA A 50 3.58 5.96 -9.80
CA ALA A 50 4.15 7.30 -9.98
C ALA A 50 3.10 8.40 -9.81
N GLU A 51 1.88 8.18 -10.29
CA GLU A 51 0.75 9.08 -10.08
C GLU A 51 0.42 9.24 -8.60
N ILE A 52 0.35 8.13 -7.87
CA ILE A 52 0.09 8.13 -6.42
C ILE A 52 1.18 8.90 -5.69
N ARG A 53 2.44 8.66 -6.02
CA ARG A 53 3.57 9.36 -5.42
C ARG A 53 3.47 10.87 -5.66
N ARG A 54 3.22 11.29 -6.89
CA ARG A 54 3.05 12.72 -7.22
C ARG A 54 1.89 13.34 -6.45
N ALA A 55 0.77 12.64 -6.36
CA ALA A 55 -0.37 13.13 -5.59
C ALA A 55 -0.03 13.33 -4.12
N ALA A 56 0.71 12.38 -3.51
CA ALA A 56 1.16 12.50 -2.13
C ALA A 56 2.07 13.72 -1.94
N GLU A 57 2.99 13.96 -2.87
CA GLU A 57 3.88 15.12 -2.86
C GLU A 57 3.09 16.43 -2.96
N GLU A 58 2.09 16.50 -3.85
CA GLU A 58 1.23 17.68 -4.01
C GLU A 58 0.36 17.94 -2.76
N ILE A 59 -0.18 16.90 -2.16
CA ILE A 59 -0.98 17.00 -0.93
C ILE A 59 -0.08 17.37 0.26
N GLY A 60 1.18 16.99 0.22
CA GLY A 60 2.12 17.20 1.32
C GLY A 60 1.98 16.16 2.42
N ILE A 61 1.69 14.91 2.06
CA ILE A 61 1.60 13.78 2.99
C ILE A 61 2.68 12.74 2.66
N ALA A 62 3.31 12.18 3.68
CA ALA A 62 4.33 11.17 3.51
C ALA A 62 3.72 9.78 3.29
N LEU A 63 4.44 8.93 2.57
CA LEU A 63 4.12 7.51 2.39
C LEU A 63 5.20 6.66 3.07
N PRO A 64 5.17 6.54 4.42
CA PRO A 64 6.31 6.00 5.17
C PRO A 64 6.46 4.49 5.08
N SER A 65 5.40 3.76 4.75
CA SER A 65 5.40 2.30 4.72
C SER A 65 4.30 1.76 3.83
N VAL A 66 4.42 0.49 3.49
CA VAL A 66 3.41 -0.28 2.76
C VAL A 66 3.13 -1.55 3.55
N ALA A 67 1.84 -1.83 3.78
CA ALA A 67 1.39 -3.09 4.37
C ALA A 67 0.75 -3.95 3.29
N SER A 68 0.47 -5.21 3.59
CA SER A 68 -0.22 -6.08 2.64
C SER A 68 -1.18 -7.04 3.34
N SER A 69 -2.38 -7.19 2.77
CA SER A 69 -3.34 -8.22 3.18
C SER A 69 -3.08 -9.57 2.49
N LEU A 70 -2.18 -9.64 1.51
CA LEU A 70 -1.96 -10.84 0.71
C LEU A 70 -1.43 -12.01 1.53
N TYR A 71 -0.75 -11.75 2.65
CA TYR A 71 -0.22 -12.81 3.52
C TYR A 71 -1.28 -13.54 4.34
N TRP A 72 -2.50 -13.04 4.35
CA TRP A 72 -3.65 -13.79 4.89
C TRP A 72 -4.09 -14.90 3.92
N ALA A 73 -3.92 -14.67 2.61
CA ALA A 73 -4.23 -15.65 1.58
C ALA A 73 -3.05 -16.58 1.27
N TYR A 74 -1.83 -16.04 1.31
CA TYR A 74 -0.59 -16.74 0.96
C TYR A 74 0.39 -16.71 2.13
N SER A 75 0.57 -17.86 2.79
CA SER A 75 1.44 -17.97 3.96
C SER A 75 2.84 -18.43 3.59
N PHE A 76 3.87 -17.78 4.17
CA PHE A 76 5.25 -18.24 4.07
C PHE A 76 5.49 -19.59 4.75
N THR A 77 4.61 -19.95 5.68
CA THR A 77 4.73 -21.17 6.49
C THR A 77 3.77 -22.27 6.03
N SER A 78 3.13 -22.12 4.89
CA SER A 78 2.25 -23.14 4.33
C SER A 78 3.01 -24.42 3.97
N ASP A 79 2.37 -25.55 4.14
CA ASP A 79 2.89 -26.84 3.69
C ASP A 79 2.89 -26.94 2.15
N ASP A 80 2.07 -26.14 1.47
CA ASP A 80 1.99 -26.12 0.01
C ASP A 80 3.11 -25.24 -0.58
N PRO A 81 4.02 -25.85 -1.40
CA PRO A 81 5.09 -25.08 -2.04
C PRO A 81 4.59 -23.98 -2.98
N GLU A 82 3.44 -24.16 -3.63
CA GLU A 82 2.86 -23.15 -4.52
C GLU A 82 2.38 -21.93 -3.74
N GLU A 83 1.78 -22.14 -2.58
CA GLU A 83 1.36 -21.05 -1.70
C GLU A 83 2.56 -20.26 -1.17
N ARG A 84 3.61 -20.96 -0.74
CA ARG A 84 4.86 -20.31 -0.31
C ARG A 84 5.48 -19.45 -1.41
N GLU A 85 5.45 -19.94 -2.65
CA GLU A 85 5.95 -19.19 -3.80
C GLU A 85 5.12 -17.93 -4.06
N LYS A 86 3.79 -18.00 -3.93
CA LYS A 86 2.92 -16.84 -4.04
C LYS A 86 3.20 -15.83 -2.94
N ALA A 87 3.45 -16.27 -1.71
CA ALA A 87 3.85 -15.40 -0.62
C ALA A 87 5.18 -14.70 -0.92
N HIS A 88 6.15 -15.41 -1.47
CA HIS A 88 7.43 -14.85 -1.90
C HIS A 88 7.25 -13.79 -2.99
N GLN A 89 6.45 -14.08 -4.00
CA GLN A 89 6.14 -13.12 -5.08
C GLN A 89 5.46 -11.87 -4.54
N ALA A 90 4.53 -12.03 -3.60
CA ALA A 90 3.88 -10.90 -2.94
C ALA A 90 4.90 -10.04 -2.20
N ALA A 91 5.83 -10.64 -1.48
CA ALA A 91 6.87 -9.90 -0.74
C ALA A 91 7.79 -9.13 -1.69
N VAL A 92 8.22 -9.73 -2.79
CA VAL A 92 9.03 -9.04 -3.80
C VAL A 92 8.26 -7.85 -4.40
N CYS A 93 6.99 -8.05 -4.73
CA CYS A 93 6.13 -6.99 -5.25
C CYS A 93 5.95 -5.86 -4.23
N GLU A 94 5.74 -6.19 -2.96
CA GLU A 94 5.58 -5.20 -1.89
C GLU A 94 6.83 -4.33 -1.74
N ILE A 95 8.01 -4.93 -1.78
CA ILE A 95 9.28 -4.20 -1.72
C ILE A 95 9.43 -3.26 -2.92
N LYS A 96 9.11 -3.74 -4.12
CA LYS A 96 9.16 -2.91 -5.34
C LYS A 96 8.15 -1.76 -5.28
N THR A 97 6.95 -2.03 -4.79
CA THR A 97 5.91 -1.03 -4.61
C THR A 97 6.34 0.03 -3.62
N ALA A 98 6.87 -0.37 -2.48
CA ALA A 98 7.39 0.55 -1.47
C ALA A 98 8.51 1.44 -2.03
N LYS A 99 9.40 0.87 -2.85
CA LYS A 99 10.45 1.66 -3.51
C LYS A 99 9.89 2.69 -4.48
N ALA A 100 8.81 2.36 -5.19
CA ALA A 100 8.18 3.25 -6.18
C ALA A 100 7.41 4.39 -5.53
N LEU A 101 6.90 4.20 -4.32
CA LEU A 101 6.14 5.19 -3.56
C LEU A 101 7.05 5.98 -2.62
#